data_5cd5184598036fcc6517b815e8a00b2e
#
_entry.id   5cd5184598036fcc6517b815e8a00b2e
#
_cell.length_a   1.000
_cell.length_b   1.000
_cell.length_c   1.000
_cell.angle_alpha   90.00
_cell.angle_beta   90.00
_cell.angle_gamma   90.00
#
_symmetry.space_group_name_H-M   'P 1'
#
loop_
_entity.id
_entity.type
_entity.pdbx_description
1 polymer ?
#
loop_
_entity_poly.entity_id
_entity_poly.type
_entity_poly.pdbx_seq_one_letter_code
_entity_poly.pdbx_strand_id
1 'polypeptide(L)'
;MKKPLPSIKENPTGLQQRFVLRKVTGVKDVKNKFGDIIGERLVTKPVDDNAEYFVLRLDLNGKDSNHIAACRKAIHTYADAIEPTIPKLAKDLRERYPLH
;
A
#
# COMPACT_ATOMS: atom_id res chain seq x y z
N MET A 1 17.24 -7.40 19.27
CA MET A 1 16.69 -6.17 18.67
C MET A 1 16.76 -6.24 17.16
N LYS A 2 15.67 -5.95 16.49
CA LYS A 2 15.63 -5.89 15.04
C LYS A 2 16.37 -4.64 14.55
N LYS A 3 17.23 -4.79 13.56
CA LYS A 3 17.89 -3.64 12.96
C LYS A 3 16.86 -2.85 12.13
N PRO A 4 16.90 -1.51 12.13
CA PRO A 4 16.06 -0.72 11.25
C PRO A 4 16.38 -1.02 9.77
N LEU A 5 15.40 -0.81 8.89
CA LEU A 5 15.64 -0.96 7.46
C LEU A 5 16.73 0.01 7.00
N PRO A 6 17.64 -0.45 6.13
CA PRO A 6 18.63 0.45 5.56
C PRO A 6 17.98 1.54 4.72
N SER A 7 18.61 2.70 4.65
CA SER A 7 18.17 3.78 3.77
C SER A 7 18.56 3.50 2.32
N ILE A 8 18.01 4.27 1.38
CA ILE A 8 18.39 4.21 -0.03
C ILE A 8 19.88 4.50 -0.24
N LYS A 9 20.45 5.31 0.65
CA LYS A 9 21.89 5.65 0.62
C LYS A 9 22.75 4.46 1.08
N GLU A 10 22.27 3.69 2.06
CA GLU A 10 23.01 2.57 2.64
C GLU A 10 22.94 1.30 1.78
N ASN A 11 21.84 1.09 1.10
CA ASN A 11 21.62 -0.12 0.29
C ASN A 11 20.83 0.21 -1.00
N PRO A 12 21.45 0.91 -1.95
CA PRO A 12 20.75 1.45 -3.11
C PRO A 12 20.18 0.40 -4.08
N THR A 13 20.71 -0.81 -4.09
CA THR A 13 20.28 -1.88 -5.00
C THR A 13 19.52 -3.02 -4.31
N GLY A 14 19.40 -2.99 -3.00
CA GLY A 14 18.77 -4.06 -2.23
C GLY A 14 17.58 -3.58 -1.44
N LEU A 15 17.28 -4.28 -0.34
CA LEU A 15 16.19 -3.91 0.55
C LEU A 15 16.51 -2.58 1.23
N GLN A 16 15.61 -1.63 1.10
CA GLN A 16 15.78 -0.29 1.62
C GLN A 16 14.44 0.36 1.92
N GLN A 17 14.42 1.39 2.76
CA GLN A 17 13.25 2.21 2.98
C GLN A 17 13.07 3.18 1.80
N ARG A 18 12.06 2.96 0.98
CA ARG A 18 11.73 3.81 -0.18
C ARG A 18 10.55 4.73 0.07
N PHE A 19 9.69 4.39 1.02
CA PHE A 19 8.42 5.08 1.23
C PHE A 19 8.25 5.47 2.68
N VAL A 20 7.67 6.65 2.88
CA VAL A 20 7.18 7.08 4.19
C VAL A 20 5.67 6.90 4.15
N LEU A 21 5.13 6.12 5.07
CA LEU A 21 3.73 5.72 5.05
C LEU A 21 2.94 6.36 6.19
N ARG A 22 1.67 6.65 5.91
CA ARG A 22 0.70 7.08 6.91
C ARG A 22 -0.54 6.21 6.79
N LYS A 23 -1.13 5.88 7.93
CA LYS A 23 -2.34 5.07 7.98
C LYS A 23 -3.57 5.95 7.81
N VAL A 24 -4.47 5.59 6.90
CA VAL A 24 -5.76 6.25 6.75
C VAL A 24 -6.67 5.78 7.88
N THR A 25 -7.18 6.73 8.68
CA THR A 25 -8.07 6.43 9.81
C THR A 25 -9.51 6.88 9.56
N GLY A 26 -9.75 7.64 8.51
CA GLY A 26 -11.10 8.09 8.16
C GLY A 26 -11.09 9.07 7.01
N VAL A 27 -12.27 9.59 6.73
CA VAL A 27 -12.50 10.61 5.72
C VAL A 27 -13.21 11.79 6.37
N LYS A 28 -12.79 13.00 6.06
CA LYS A 28 -13.37 14.23 6.61
C LYS A 28 -13.89 15.11 5.47
N ASP A 29 -15.11 15.65 5.64
CA ASP A 29 -15.67 16.61 4.70
C ASP A 29 -14.90 17.92 4.75
N VAL A 30 -14.59 18.47 3.58
CA VAL A 30 -14.01 19.81 3.45
C VAL A 30 -15.15 20.77 3.12
N LYS A 31 -15.32 21.79 3.97
CA LYS A 31 -16.37 22.81 3.81
C LYS A 31 -15.78 24.14 3.40
N ASN A 32 -16.54 24.91 2.59
CA ASN A 32 -16.20 26.29 2.27
C ASN A 32 -16.62 27.22 3.42
N LYS A 33 -16.37 28.52 3.26
CA LYS A 33 -16.72 29.53 4.27
C LYS A 33 -18.23 29.66 4.52
N PHE A 34 -19.07 29.15 3.61
CA PHE A 34 -20.53 29.15 3.73
C PHE A 34 -21.09 27.86 4.34
N GLY A 35 -20.23 26.92 4.72
CA GLY A 35 -20.64 25.65 5.29
C GLY A 35 -21.01 24.56 4.30
N ASP A 36 -20.89 24.82 2.98
CA ASP A 36 -21.17 23.83 1.94
C ASP A 36 -20.02 22.83 1.82
N ILE A 37 -20.37 21.55 1.65
CA ILE A 37 -19.37 20.50 1.44
C ILE A 37 -18.84 20.62 0.01
N ILE A 38 -17.55 20.87 -0.14
CA ILE A 38 -16.88 21.06 -1.43
C ILE A 38 -15.91 19.94 -1.78
N GLY A 39 -15.75 18.94 -0.91
CA GLY A 39 -14.90 17.81 -1.15
C GLY A 39 -14.67 16.99 0.11
N GLU A 40 -13.76 16.03 -0.01
CA GLU A 40 -13.37 15.15 1.09
C GLU A 40 -11.84 15.09 1.16
N ARG A 41 -11.31 14.86 2.37
CA ARG A 41 -9.89 14.60 2.57
C ARG A 41 -9.70 13.38 3.44
N LEU A 42 -8.63 12.66 3.20
CA LEU A 42 -8.25 11.52 4.05
C LEU A 42 -7.68 12.03 5.37
N VAL A 43 -8.16 11.44 6.46
CA VAL A 43 -7.58 11.64 7.78
C VAL A 43 -6.54 10.54 7.97
N THR A 44 -5.30 10.92 8.26
CA THR A 44 -4.21 9.97 8.41
C THR A 44 -3.49 10.18 9.73
N LYS A 45 -2.81 9.12 10.18
CA LYS A 45 -1.89 9.19 11.32
C LYS A 45 -0.60 8.48 10.99
N PRO A 46 0.51 8.80 11.69
CA PRO A 46 1.75 8.05 11.52
C PRO A 46 1.53 6.56 11.82
N VAL A 47 2.24 5.70 11.10
CA VAL A 47 2.33 4.28 11.43
C VAL A 47 3.25 4.09 12.63
N ASP A 48 3.16 2.93 13.29
CA ASP A 48 4.05 2.62 14.42
C ASP A 48 5.52 2.69 13.99
N ASP A 49 6.37 3.24 14.86
CA ASP A 49 7.80 3.42 14.57
C ASP A 49 8.51 2.10 14.25
N ASN A 50 8.03 0.99 14.82
CA ASN A 50 8.60 -0.34 14.62
C ASN A 50 7.95 -1.12 13.47
N ALA A 51 6.92 -0.57 12.82
CA ALA A 51 6.26 -1.23 11.71
C ALA A 51 7.12 -1.12 10.44
N GLU A 52 7.25 -2.23 9.75
CA GLU A 52 7.96 -2.29 8.48
C GLU A 52 6.99 -2.65 7.37
N TYR A 53 7.10 -1.98 6.23
CA TYR A 53 6.22 -2.18 5.09
C TYR A 53 7.03 -2.38 3.82
N PHE A 54 6.58 -3.29 2.99
CA PHE A 54 7.08 -3.43 1.63
C PHE A 54 5.96 -3.02 0.68
N VAL A 55 6.19 -1.98 -0.12
CA VAL A 55 5.16 -1.42 -1.00
C VAL A 55 5.25 -2.09 -2.36
N LEU A 56 4.12 -2.64 -2.81
CA LEU A 56 3.99 -3.30 -4.10
C LEU A 56 3.23 -2.41 -5.07
N ARG A 57 3.75 -2.23 -6.28
CA ARG A 57 3.05 -1.51 -7.34
C ARG A 57 2.27 -2.49 -8.20
N LEU A 58 0.96 -2.28 -8.33
CA LEU A 58 0.03 -3.24 -8.91
C LEU A 58 -0.61 -2.79 -10.22
N ASP A 59 -0.55 -1.50 -10.55
CA ASP A 59 -1.14 -0.96 -11.78
C ASP A 59 -0.30 -1.31 -13.02
N LEU A 60 -0.95 -1.32 -14.19
CA LEU A 60 -0.28 -1.66 -15.47
C LEU A 60 0.47 -0.48 -16.09
N ASN A 61 0.45 0.69 -15.45
CA ASN A 61 1.08 1.90 -15.98
C ASN A 61 2.57 2.02 -15.62
N GLY A 62 3.10 1.07 -14.85
CA GLY A 62 4.50 1.05 -14.48
C GLY A 62 5.40 0.72 -15.67
N LYS A 63 6.60 1.30 -15.68
CA LYS A 63 7.59 1.08 -16.76
C LYS A 63 8.23 -0.30 -16.73
N ASP A 64 8.28 -0.93 -15.56
CA ASP A 64 8.89 -2.25 -15.39
C ASP A 64 7.80 -3.32 -15.29
N SER A 65 7.50 -3.94 -16.43
CA SER A 65 6.47 -4.98 -16.52
C SER A 65 6.81 -6.24 -15.70
N ASN A 66 8.10 -6.58 -15.59
CA ASN A 66 8.54 -7.72 -14.79
C ASN A 66 8.31 -7.47 -13.30
N HIS A 67 8.58 -6.25 -12.84
CA HIS A 67 8.32 -5.84 -11.46
C HIS A 67 6.83 -5.88 -11.14
N ILE A 68 5.99 -5.32 -12.01
CA ILE A 68 4.53 -5.32 -11.81
C ILE A 68 3.98 -6.75 -11.80
N ALA A 69 4.44 -7.61 -12.71
CA ALA A 69 4.02 -9.02 -12.75
C ALA A 69 4.40 -9.74 -11.45
N ALA A 70 5.60 -9.51 -10.93
CA ALA A 70 6.05 -10.08 -9.66
C ALA A 70 5.20 -9.57 -8.48
N CYS A 71 4.88 -8.28 -8.47
CA CYS A 71 4.01 -7.68 -7.43
C CYS A 71 2.60 -8.27 -7.46
N ARG A 72 2.02 -8.46 -8.64
CA ARG A 72 0.69 -9.09 -8.79
C ARG A 72 0.69 -10.54 -8.34
N LYS A 73 1.74 -11.30 -8.66
CA LYS A 73 1.90 -12.67 -8.19
C LYS A 73 1.98 -12.72 -6.66
N ALA A 74 2.72 -11.81 -6.06
CA ALA A 74 2.81 -11.71 -4.60
C ALA A 74 1.46 -11.40 -3.96
N ILE A 75 0.67 -10.50 -4.56
CA ILE A 75 -0.65 -10.12 -4.03
C ILE A 75 -1.65 -11.29 -4.15
N HIS A 76 -1.56 -12.13 -5.19
CA HIS A 76 -2.39 -13.32 -5.31
C HIS A 76 -2.04 -14.36 -4.24
N THR A 77 -0.75 -14.53 -3.93
CA THR A 77 -0.32 -15.38 -2.83
C THR A 77 -0.83 -14.87 -1.49
N TYR A 78 -0.76 -13.55 -1.28
CA TYR A 78 -1.35 -12.91 -0.10
C TYR A 78 -2.87 -13.15 -0.02
N ALA A 79 -3.59 -12.99 -1.13
CA ALA A 79 -5.03 -13.22 -1.18
C ALA A 79 -5.38 -14.66 -0.77
N ASP A 80 -4.62 -15.64 -1.25
CA ASP A 80 -4.81 -17.04 -0.87
C ASP A 80 -4.62 -17.25 0.64
N ALA A 81 -3.61 -16.63 1.21
CA ALA A 81 -3.30 -16.76 2.63
C ALA A 81 -4.33 -16.06 3.53
N ILE A 82 -4.85 -14.89 3.10
CA ILE A 82 -5.77 -14.08 3.91
C ILE A 82 -7.25 -14.50 3.76
N GLU A 83 -7.57 -15.26 2.72
CA GLU A 83 -8.96 -15.63 2.40
C GLU A 83 -9.73 -16.22 3.60
N PRO A 84 -9.17 -17.12 4.41
CA PRO A 84 -9.90 -17.66 5.57
C PRO A 84 -10.25 -16.61 6.62
N THR A 85 -9.51 -15.52 6.68
CA THR A 85 -9.69 -14.45 7.67
C THR A 85 -10.52 -13.30 7.13
N ILE A 86 -10.21 -12.83 5.91
CA ILE A 86 -10.88 -11.70 5.26
C ILE A 86 -11.21 -12.06 3.81
N PRO A 87 -12.25 -12.90 3.58
CA PRO A 87 -12.57 -13.39 2.23
C PRO A 87 -12.93 -12.27 1.25
N LYS A 88 -13.57 -11.21 1.70
CA LYS A 88 -13.93 -10.07 0.85
C LYS A 88 -12.70 -9.38 0.29
N LEU A 89 -11.67 -9.19 1.12
CA LEU A 89 -10.41 -8.59 0.69
C LEU A 89 -9.71 -9.46 -0.35
N ALA A 90 -9.66 -10.78 -0.11
CA ALA A 90 -9.06 -11.73 -1.05
C ALA A 90 -9.75 -11.67 -2.42
N LYS A 91 -11.06 -11.67 -2.43
CA LYS A 91 -11.87 -11.57 -3.65
C LYS A 91 -11.58 -10.26 -4.39
N ASP A 92 -11.62 -9.13 -3.69
CA ASP A 92 -11.40 -7.81 -4.28
C ASP A 92 -10.00 -7.69 -4.90
N LEU A 93 -8.98 -8.22 -4.23
CA LEU A 93 -7.61 -8.21 -4.75
C LEU A 93 -7.47 -9.03 -6.04
N ARG A 94 -8.06 -10.22 -6.08
CA ARG A 94 -8.00 -11.09 -7.26
C ARG A 94 -8.72 -10.47 -8.46
N GLU A 95 -9.86 -9.86 -8.23
CA GLU A 95 -10.67 -9.24 -9.29
C GLU A 95 -10.01 -7.98 -9.84
N ARG A 96 -9.45 -7.16 -8.96
CA ARG A 96 -8.83 -5.89 -9.37
C ARG A 96 -7.47 -6.07 -10.03
N TYR A 97 -6.70 -7.08 -9.60
CA TYR A 97 -5.32 -7.29 -10.06
C TYR A 97 -5.14 -8.71 -10.61
N PRO A 98 -5.77 -9.04 -11.74
CA PRO A 98 -5.62 -10.38 -12.32
C PRO A 98 -4.17 -10.66 -12.73
N LEU A 99 -3.79 -11.93 -12.71
CA LEU A 99 -2.49 -12.38 -13.20
C LEU A 99 -2.46 -12.29 -14.73
N HIS A 100 -1.32 -11.88 -15.26
CA HIS A 100 -1.05 -11.83 -16.68
C HIS A 100 0.06 -12.80 -17.06
#